data_cdd86ce22548a81260501225b9285dd1
#
_entry.id   cdd86ce22548a81260501225b9285dd1
#
_cell.length_a   1.000
_cell.length_b   1.000
_cell.length_c   1.000
_cell.angle_alpha   90.00
_cell.angle_beta   90.00
_cell.angle_gamma   90.00
#
_symmetry.space_group_name_H-M   'P 1'
#
loop_
_entity.id
_entity.type
_entity.pdbx_description
1 polymer ?
#
loop_
_entity_poly.entity_id
_entity_poly.type
_entity_poly.pdbx_seq_one_letter_code
_entity_poly.pdbx_strand_id
1 'polypeptide(L)'
;QGLKAYQRNHRPFTGSVCDYAHTIGVYMTDATVADIYIVSRLSRKPIGRPIIYTMVDAYSRLITGVYVGLEGGQYALRLLLQNTFTDKVSFCHQHGIDIDPQDWPSHHLPTKIMTDRGSEFVAGTLENLCESYHIEIENLPAYRPDLKGVVEKLFDLIQSAYKPLLKGKGVIESNTQERGAPDYRRQGILDLEQFTAVVLRCVLFYNAKSVQTGFTRIPAMIEANTPPLAASIWSFCEAQDDCPVKEATDKKLLYTLLPRAEGKITQRGLEIFGLRFSNCTFKKRFVSAGLGGRETVQVAYTPECMDTV
;
A
#
# COMPACT_ATOMS: atom_id res chain seq x y z
N GLN A 1 23.46 -8.17 30.72
CA GLN A 1 22.29 -8.05 29.82
C GLN A 1 22.82 -7.67 28.44
N GLY A 2 22.46 -8.46 27.39
CA GLY A 2 22.97 -8.21 26.02
C GLY A 2 22.36 -6.95 25.41
N LEU A 3 23.04 -6.40 24.39
CA LEU A 3 22.61 -5.20 23.65
C LEU A 3 21.12 -5.22 23.22
N LYS A 4 20.60 -6.39 22.82
CA LYS A 4 19.20 -6.60 22.47
C LYS A 4 18.23 -6.38 23.63
N ALA A 5 18.59 -6.82 24.83
CA ALA A 5 17.78 -6.64 26.04
C ALA A 5 17.75 -5.15 26.48
N TYR A 6 18.88 -4.46 26.35
CA TYR A 6 18.96 -3.03 26.60
C TYR A 6 18.12 -2.24 25.61
N GLN A 7 18.25 -2.52 24.32
CA GLN A 7 17.47 -1.85 23.28
C GLN A 7 15.96 -2.04 23.45
N ARG A 8 15.52 -3.21 23.91
CA ARG A 8 14.11 -3.53 24.10
C ARG A 8 13.51 -2.93 25.37
N ASN A 9 14.26 -2.90 26.47
CA ASN A 9 13.70 -2.65 27.80
C ASN A 9 14.22 -1.37 28.48
N HIS A 10 15.33 -0.80 28.04
CA HIS A 10 16.02 0.26 28.78
C HIS A 10 16.42 1.46 27.93
N ARG A 11 16.33 1.35 26.59
CA ARG A 11 16.63 2.49 25.72
C ARG A 11 15.52 3.53 25.87
N PRO A 12 15.86 4.81 26.16
CA PRO A 12 14.85 5.86 26.16
C PRO A 12 14.30 6.07 24.73
N PHE A 13 12.98 6.14 24.61
CA PHE A 13 12.32 6.52 23.36
C PHE A 13 12.38 8.05 23.25
N THR A 14 13.48 8.56 22.71
CA THR A 14 13.68 9.99 22.49
C THR A 14 13.56 10.28 21.00
N GLY A 15 12.67 11.18 20.65
CA GLY A 15 12.40 11.59 19.27
C GLY A 15 11.04 11.14 18.74
N SER A 16 10.57 11.85 17.73
CA SER A 16 9.38 11.54 16.95
C SER A 16 9.78 11.09 15.55
N VAL A 17 8.97 10.29 14.89
CA VAL A 17 9.16 9.97 13.47
C VAL A 17 9.10 11.25 12.62
N CYS A 18 8.33 12.26 13.06
CA CYS A 18 8.30 13.58 12.44
C CYS A 18 9.65 14.33 12.55
N ASP A 19 10.47 14.03 13.58
CA ASP A 19 11.82 14.61 13.70
C ASP A 19 12.80 13.97 12.72
N TYR A 20 12.48 12.78 12.24
CA TYR A 20 13.25 12.07 11.22
C TYR A 20 12.88 12.51 9.81
N ALA A 21 11.60 12.72 9.55
CA ALA A 21 11.08 13.21 8.28
C ALA A 21 10.75 14.71 8.43
N HIS A 22 11.69 15.59 8.08
CA HIS A 22 11.51 17.04 8.24
C HIS A 22 10.43 17.65 7.34
N THR A 23 10.02 16.93 6.31
CA THR A 23 8.95 17.28 5.36
C THR A 23 8.28 16.01 4.82
N ILE A 24 7.25 16.17 3.98
CA ILE A 24 6.59 15.05 3.29
C ILE A 24 7.53 14.35 2.31
N GLY A 25 7.20 13.08 1.97
CA GLY A 25 7.95 12.31 0.96
C GLY A 25 8.75 11.13 1.52
N VAL A 26 8.73 10.89 2.83
CA VAL A 26 9.25 9.66 3.44
C VAL A 26 8.09 8.72 3.72
N TYR A 27 7.92 7.70 2.92
CA TYR A 27 6.81 6.75 3.08
C TYR A 27 7.23 5.53 3.88
N MET A 28 6.38 5.15 4.81
CA MET A 28 6.51 3.94 5.63
C MET A 28 5.44 2.94 5.23
N THR A 29 5.79 1.67 5.15
CA THR A 29 4.83 0.61 4.83
C THR A 29 4.90 -0.52 5.85
N ASP A 30 3.74 -1.07 6.15
CA ASP A 30 3.59 -2.25 7.00
C ASP A 30 2.27 -2.97 6.66
N ALA A 31 2.10 -4.19 7.20
CA ALA A 31 0.95 -5.03 6.94
C ALA A 31 0.38 -5.62 8.23
N THR A 32 -0.92 -5.79 8.28
CA THR A 32 -1.61 -6.47 9.38
C THR A 32 -2.70 -7.39 8.86
N VAL A 33 -2.95 -8.48 9.60
CA VAL A 33 -4.11 -9.34 9.35
C VAL A 33 -5.31 -8.76 10.08
N ALA A 34 -6.35 -8.39 9.36
CA ALA A 34 -7.55 -7.80 9.95
C ALA A 34 -8.25 -8.76 10.91
N ASP A 35 -8.78 -8.23 12.01
CA ASP A 35 -9.49 -9.03 13.00
C ASP A 35 -10.96 -9.25 12.61
N ILE A 36 -11.17 -9.76 11.41
CA ILE A 36 -12.49 -10.10 10.89
C ILE A 36 -12.40 -11.28 9.92
N TYR A 37 -13.38 -12.16 9.94
CA TYR A 37 -13.59 -13.18 8.92
C TYR A 37 -14.55 -12.67 7.85
N ILE A 38 -14.15 -12.84 6.59
CA ILE A 38 -14.97 -12.49 5.42
C ILE A 38 -15.44 -13.74 4.68
N VAL A 39 -16.42 -13.55 3.80
CA VAL A 39 -17.05 -14.62 3.03
C VAL A 39 -16.84 -14.44 1.53
N SER A 40 -16.90 -15.53 0.80
CA SER A 40 -16.92 -15.50 -0.67
C SER A 40 -18.19 -14.78 -1.16
N ARG A 41 -18.07 -13.90 -2.13
CA ARG A 41 -19.19 -13.23 -2.78
C ARG A 41 -20.18 -14.23 -3.40
N LEU A 42 -19.65 -15.30 -4.01
CA LEU A 42 -20.46 -16.29 -4.74
C LEU A 42 -21.06 -17.35 -3.80
N SER A 43 -20.22 -18.01 -2.98
CA SER A 43 -20.65 -19.15 -2.18
C SER A 43 -21.14 -18.78 -0.79
N ARG A 44 -20.90 -17.54 -0.33
CA ARG A 44 -21.16 -17.03 1.02
C ARG A 44 -20.51 -17.86 2.13
N LYS A 45 -19.54 -18.71 1.76
CA LYS A 45 -18.71 -19.47 2.71
C LYS A 45 -17.53 -18.64 3.20
N PRO A 46 -17.09 -18.83 4.45
CA PRO A 46 -15.89 -18.17 4.97
C PRO A 46 -14.67 -18.45 4.07
N ILE A 47 -13.93 -17.40 3.73
CA ILE A 47 -12.71 -17.50 2.90
C ILE A 47 -11.45 -17.08 3.64
N GLY A 48 -11.57 -16.58 4.86
CA GLY A 48 -10.43 -16.23 5.68
C GLY A 48 -10.50 -14.83 6.27
N ARG A 49 -9.34 -14.37 6.74
CA ARG A 49 -9.12 -13.02 7.26
C ARG A 49 -8.35 -12.21 6.21
N PRO A 50 -8.80 -11.02 5.85
CA PRO A 50 -8.06 -10.19 4.91
C PRO A 50 -6.79 -9.62 5.55
N ILE A 51 -5.82 -9.33 4.70
CA ILE A 51 -4.59 -8.61 5.04
C ILE A 51 -4.76 -7.17 4.58
N ILE A 52 -4.40 -6.23 5.43
CA ILE A 52 -4.38 -4.80 5.11
C ILE A 52 -2.92 -4.36 5.05
N TYR A 53 -2.50 -3.83 3.91
CA TYR A 53 -1.24 -3.12 3.76
C TYR A 53 -1.52 -1.63 3.68
N THR A 54 -0.71 -0.82 4.35
CA THR A 54 -0.80 0.64 4.27
C THR A 54 0.54 1.24 3.93
N MET A 55 0.48 2.36 3.22
CA MET A 55 1.61 3.25 3.02
C MET A 55 1.28 4.61 3.63
N VAL A 56 2.15 5.13 4.45
CA VAL A 56 1.91 6.32 5.27
C VAL A 56 3.08 7.26 5.14
N ASP A 57 2.83 8.53 4.89
CA ASP A 57 3.87 9.55 4.96
C ASP A 57 4.26 9.81 6.42
N ALA A 58 5.57 9.74 6.69
CA ALA A 58 6.11 9.81 8.04
C ALA A 58 5.91 11.19 8.70
N TYR A 59 5.91 12.27 7.92
CA TYR A 59 5.77 13.64 8.41
C TYR A 59 4.31 14.02 8.64
N SER A 60 3.50 14.01 7.60
CA SER A 60 2.08 14.40 7.66
C SER A 60 1.20 13.34 8.32
N ARG A 61 1.69 12.10 8.40
CA ARG A 61 0.94 10.90 8.81
C ARG A 61 -0.23 10.56 7.87
N LEU A 62 -0.25 11.15 6.67
CA LEU A 62 -1.24 10.83 5.66
C LEU A 62 -1.08 9.38 5.21
N ILE A 63 -2.17 8.63 5.20
CA ILE A 63 -2.20 7.35 4.51
C ILE A 63 -2.18 7.64 3.02
N THR A 64 -1.06 7.37 2.35
CA THR A 64 -0.87 7.64 0.93
C THR A 64 -1.35 6.50 0.04
N GLY A 65 -1.44 5.29 0.59
CA GLY A 65 -1.94 4.12 -0.10
C GLY A 65 -2.47 3.05 0.83
N VAL A 66 -3.38 2.20 0.31
CA VAL A 66 -3.93 1.05 1.00
C VAL A 66 -4.20 -0.09 0.03
N TYR A 67 -3.96 -1.30 0.51
CA TYR A 67 -4.38 -2.54 -0.15
C TYR A 67 -5.11 -3.42 0.87
N VAL A 68 -6.20 -4.03 0.44
CA VAL A 68 -6.97 -5.00 1.22
C VAL A 68 -7.17 -6.24 0.36
N GLY A 69 -6.69 -7.38 0.84
CA GLY A 69 -6.78 -8.63 0.07
C GLY A 69 -6.57 -9.86 0.92
N LEU A 70 -6.61 -11.02 0.29
CA LEU A 70 -6.33 -12.32 0.93
C LEU A 70 -4.90 -12.79 0.70
N GLU A 71 -4.24 -12.22 -0.28
CA GLU A 71 -2.85 -12.54 -0.65
C GLU A 71 -1.93 -11.44 -0.14
N GLY A 72 -0.78 -11.84 0.39
CA GLY A 72 0.29 -10.97 0.85
C GLY A 72 1.49 -10.97 -0.11
N GLY A 73 2.64 -10.52 0.41
CA GLY A 73 3.90 -10.56 -0.30
C GLY A 73 4.00 -9.56 -1.45
N GLN A 74 4.76 -9.91 -2.50
CA GLN A 74 5.02 -9.04 -3.66
C GLN A 74 3.75 -8.62 -4.40
N TYR A 75 2.76 -9.49 -4.45
CA TYR A 75 1.47 -9.19 -5.08
C TYR A 75 0.76 -8.04 -4.36
N ALA A 76 0.62 -8.13 -3.05
CA ALA A 76 0.01 -7.09 -2.23
C ALA A 76 0.78 -5.78 -2.30
N LEU A 77 2.12 -5.85 -2.23
CA LEU A 77 2.99 -4.68 -2.33
C LEU A 77 2.82 -3.96 -3.68
N ARG A 78 2.75 -4.70 -4.79
CA ARG A 78 2.51 -4.13 -6.11
C ARG A 78 1.20 -3.35 -6.15
N LEU A 79 0.12 -3.94 -5.64
CA LEU A 79 -1.21 -3.30 -5.63
C LEU A 79 -1.27 -2.11 -4.66
N LEU A 80 -0.55 -2.18 -3.53
CA LEU A 80 -0.37 -1.05 -2.63
C LEU A 80 0.33 0.12 -3.33
N LEU A 81 1.45 -0.14 -4.01
CA LEU A 81 2.18 0.88 -4.76
C LEU A 81 1.34 1.46 -5.90
N GLN A 82 0.63 0.60 -6.63
CA GLN A 82 -0.29 1.04 -7.66
C GLN A 82 -1.36 1.98 -7.09
N ASN A 83 -1.98 1.62 -5.96
CA ASN A 83 -2.93 2.50 -5.28
C ASN A 83 -2.27 3.80 -4.81
N THR A 84 -1.05 3.73 -4.24
CA THR A 84 -0.33 4.91 -3.74
C THR A 84 -0.15 5.97 -4.83
N PHE A 85 0.11 5.54 -6.06
CA PHE A 85 0.38 6.44 -7.19
C PHE A 85 -0.83 6.73 -8.08
N THR A 86 -1.97 6.10 -7.83
CA THR A 86 -3.22 6.33 -8.57
C THR A 86 -4.01 7.49 -7.96
N ASP A 87 -4.72 8.24 -8.81
CA ASP A 87 -5.71 9.22 -8.40
C ASP A 87 -6.75 8.62 -7.45
N LYS A 88 -6.91 9.24 -6.29
CA LYS A 88 -7.74 8.70 -5.22
C LYS A 88 -9.25 8.88 -5.46
N VAL A 89 -9.63 9.92 -6.20
CA VAL A 89 -11.03 10.14 -6.57
C VAL A 89 -11.51 8.99 -7.44
N SER A 90 -10.78 8.71 -8.51
CA SER A 90 -11.09 7.59 -9.42
C SER A 90 -11.06 6.23 -8.71
N PHE A 91 -10.08 6.03 -7.82
CA PHE A 91 -9.98 4.79 -7.05
C PHE A 91 -11.17 4.61 -6.09
N CYS A 92 -11.52 5.61 -5.31
CA CYS A 92 -12.65 5.54 -4.39
C CYS A 92 -13.98 5.36 -5.12
N HIS A 93 -14.17 6.03 -6.27
CA HIS A 93 -15.36 5.88 -7.09
C HIS A 93 -15.57 4.43 -7.58
N GLN A 94 -14.50 3.69 -7.89
CA GLN A 94 -14.58 2.25 -8.23
C GLN A 94 -15.15 1.40 -7.09
N HIS A 95 -15.01 1.87 -5.84
CA HIS A 95 -15.56 1.22 -4.64
C HIS A 95 -16.89 1.85 -4.18
N GLY A 96 -17.54 2.67 -5.01
CA GLY A 96 -18.80 3.34 -4.70
C GLY A 96 -18.69 4.39 -3.60
N ILE A 97 -17.55 5.07 -3.53
CA ILE A 97 -17.28 6.14 -2.55
C ILE A 97 -16.89 7.39 -3.32
N ASP A 98 -17.72 8.43 -3.22
CA ASP A 98 -17.41 9.74 -3.78
C ASP A 98 -16.66 10.58 -2.72
N ILE A 99 -15.56 11.20 -3.12
CA ILE A 99 -14.71 12.03 -2.26
C ILE A 99 -14.32 13.32 -2.96
N ASP A 100 -14.02 14.35 -2.16
CA ASP A 100 -13.32 15.52 -2.67
C ASP A 100 -11.80 15.23 -2.79
N PRO A 101 -11.10 15.77 -3.81
CA PRO A 101 -9.65 15.59 -3.96
C PRO A 101 -8.86 15.96 -2.69
N GLN A 102 -9.35 16.91 -1.91
CA GLN A 102 -8.74 17.37 -0.66
C GLN A 102 -8.84 16.36 0.50
N ASP A 103 -9.77 15.40 0.44
CA ASP A 103 -9.92 14.38 1.49
C ASP A 103 -8.79 13.34 1.44
N TRP A 104 -8.22 13.12 0.24
CA TRP A 104 -7.08 12.23 0.03
C TRP A 104 -6.17 12.74 -1.10
N PRO A 105 -5.37 13.79 -0.83
CA PRO A 105 -4.67 14.54 -1.88
C PRO A 105 -3.45 13.84 -2.50
N SER A 106 -3.02 12.69 -1.95
CA SER A 106 -1.77 12.07 -2.37
C SER A 106 -1.91 11.13 -3.58
N HIS A 107 -1.09 11.38 -4.60
CA HIS A 107 -0.80 10.45 -5.72
C HIS A 107 0.64 10.67 -6.21
N HIS A 108 1.57 10.83 -5.25
CA HIS A 108 2.93 11.30 -5.48
C HIS A 108 3.96 10.20 -5.25
N LEU A 109 5.07 10.30 -5.97
CA LEU A 109 6.27 9.50 -5.75
C LEU A 109 7.00 10.01 -4.51
N PRO A 110 7.37 9.13 -3.56
CA PRO A 110 8.19 9.51 -2.42
C PRO A 110 9.64 9.73 -2.82
N THR A 111 10.38 10.43 -1.97
CA THR A 111 11.84 10.47 -2.05
C THR A 111 12.48 9.24 -1.42
N LYS A 112 11.81 8.69 -0.41
CA LYS A 112 12.30 7.54 0.36
C LYS A 112 11.14 6.62 0.76
N ILE A 113 11.38 5.30 0.70
CA ILE A 113 10.49 4.28 1.24
C ILE A 113 11.21 3.56 2.38
N MET A 114 10.59 3.58 3.56
CA MET A 114 11.05 2.86 4.74
C MET A 114 10.23 1.58 4.90
N THR A 115 10.91 0.44 4.96
CA THR A 115 10.26 -0.86 5.08
C THR A 115 10.85 -1.67 6.22
N ASP A 116 10.09 -2.65 6.70
CA ASP A 116 10.66 -3.73 7.50
C ASP A 116 11.46 -4.67 6.59
N ARG A 117 12.36 -5.47 7.16
CA ARG A 117 13.15 -6.50 6.45
C ARG A 117 12.31 -7.69 5.97
N GLY A 118 11.05 -7.47 5.59
CA GLY A 118 10.21 -8.47 4.96
C GLY A 118 10.80 -8.89 3.61
N SER A 119 10.84 -10.19 3.33
CA SER A 119 11.35 -10.73 2.05
C SER A 119 10.62 -10.18 0.82
N GLU A 120 9.39 -9.72 1.00
CA GLU A 120 8.57 -9.09 -0.04
C GLU A 120 9.11 -7.75 -0.54
N PHE A 121 9.88 -7.03 0.29
CA PHE A 121 10.42 -5.71 -0.05
C PHE A 121 11.82 -5.78 -0.70
N VAL A 122 12.45 -6.95 -0.69
CA VAL A 122 13.83 -7.16 -1.19
C VAL A 122 13.88 -7.59 -2.64
N ALA A 123 12.75 -7.89 -3.31
CA ALA A 123 12.78 -8.52 -4.63
C ALA A 123 12.03 -7.74 -5.73
N GLY A 124 12.76 -7.42 -6.77
CA GLY A 124 12.32 -7.18 -8.15
C GLY A 124 11.48 -5.93 -8.40
N THR A 125 10.23 -5.87 -7.99
CA THR A 125 9.31 -4.79 -8.40
C THR A 125 9.62 -3.46 -7.72
N LEU A 126 9.91 -3.49 -6.41
CA LEU A 126 10.24 -2.28 -5.66
C LEU A 126 11.63 -1.75 -6.04
N GLU A 127 12.61 -2.64 -6.23
CA GLU A 127 13.95 -2.26 -6.68
C GLU A 127 13.90 -1.58 -8.05
N ASN A 128 13.21 -2.17 -9.04
CA ASN A 128 13.04 -1.59 -10.37
C ASN A 128 12.36 -0.21 -10.33
N LEU A 129 11.35 -0.03 -9.46
CA LEU A 129 10.70 1.25 -9.26
C LEU A 129 11.68 2.27 -8.69
N CYS A 130 12.40 1.90 -7.64
CA CYS A 130 13.30 2.80 -6.93
C CYS A 130 14.48 3.22 -7.80
N GLU A 131 15.05 2.31 -8.58
CA GLU A 131 16.10 2.62 -9.57
C GLU A 131 15.58 3.55 -10.66
N SER A 132 14.39 3.28 -11.21
CA SER A 132 13.82 4.05 -12.32
C SER A 132 13.44 5.48 -11.93
N TYR A 133 13.03 5.70 -10.69
CA TYR A 133 12.54 6.99 -10.20
C TYR A 133 13.43 7.63 -9.13
N HIS A 134 14.61 7.04 -8.86
CA HIS A 134 15.59 7.53 -7.88
C HIS A 134 14.99 7.65 -6.46
N ILE A 135 14.19 6.65 -6.07
CA ILE A 135 13.61 6.55 -4.73
C ILE A 135 14.58 5.78 -3.84
N GLU A 136 14.91 6.34 -2.68
CA GLU A 136 15.76 5.67 -1.70
C GLU A 136 14.97 4.59 -0.95
N ILE A 137 15.54 3.40 -0.79
CA ILE A 137 14.98 2.36 0.08
C ILE A 137 15.80 2.30 1.36
N GLU A 138 15.13 2.49 2.50
CA GLU A 138 15.75 2.32 3.81
C GLU A 138 15.07 1.17 4.57
N ASN A 139 15.88 0.16 4.90
CA ASN A 139 15.42 -0.92 5.77
C ASN A 139 15.49 -0.48 7.24
N LEU A 140 14.37 -0.49 7.92
CA LEU A 140 14.31 -0.18 9.34
C LEU A 140 15.21 -1.12 10.14
N PRO A 141 16.07 -0.57 11.01
CA PRO A 141 16.88 -1.40 11.88
C PRO A 141 15.99 -2.28 12.75
N ALA A 142 16.36 -3.56 12.92
CA ALA A 142 15.67 -4.44 13.85
C ALA A 142 15.68 -3.82 15.26
N TYR A 143 14.55 -3.92 15.97
CA TYR A 143 14.38 -3.39 17.33
C TYR A 143 14.30 -1.85 17.43
N ARG A 144 13.78 -1.17 16.42
CA ARG A 144 13.44 0.26 16.44
C ARG A 144 11.92 0.48 16.40
N PRO A 145 11.18 0.11 17.47
CA PRO A 145 9.71 0.28 17.52
C PRO A 145 9.29 1.75 17.46
N ASP A 146 10.17 2.66 17.88
CA ASP A 146 9.97 4.11 17.79
C ASP A 146 9.69 4.59 16.36
N LEU A 147 10.32 3.98 15.36
CA LEU A 147 10.08 4.31 13.95
C LEU A 147 8.84 3.63 13.36
N LYS A 148 8.41 2.48 13.92
CA LYS A 148 7.19 1.78 13.48
C LYS A 148 5.91 2.26 14.17
N GLY A 149 6.04 2.92 15.30
CA GLY A 149 4.89 3.28 16.15
C GLY A 149 3.79 4.08 15.44
N VAL A 150 4.11 4.81 14.36
CA VAL A 150 3.12 5.51 13.54
C VAL A 150 2.22 4.54 12.81
N VAL A 151 2.80 3.54 12.13
CA VAL A 151 2.03 2.59 11.30
C VAL A 151 1.28 1.59 12.18
N GLU A 152 1.91 1.10 13.25
CA GLU A 152 1.26 0.19 14.22
C GLU A 152 0.04 0.84 14.85
N LYS A 153 0.18 2.10 15.33
CA LYS A 153 -0.93 2.86 15.89
C LYS A 153 -2.04 3.13 14.86
N LEU A 154 -1.68 3.30 13.60
CA LEU A 154 -2.65 3.47 12.52
C LEU A 154 -3.52 2.24 12.33
N PHE A 155 -2.92 1.03 12.34
CA PHE A 155 -3.69 -0.21 12.24
C PHE A 155 -4.66 -0.36 13.41
N ASP A 156 -4.23 -0.03 14.62
CA ASP A 156 -5.11 -0.02 15.80
C ASP A 156 -6.26 0.96 15.64
N LEU A 157 -6.01 2.15 15.09
CA LEU A 157 -7.05 3.16 14.83
C LEU A 157 -8.05 2.66 13.78
N ILE A 158 -7.58 2.11 12.66
CA ILE A 158 -8.45 1.55 11.61
C ILE A 158 -9.30 0.41 12.19
N GLN A 159 -8.68 -0.52 12.93
CA GLN A 159 -9.39 -1.64 13.51
C GLN A 159 -10.39 -1.20 14.58
N SER A 160 -10.02 -0.23 15.42
CA SER A 160 -10.91 0.33 16.44
C SER A 160 -12.10 1.09 15.83
N ALA A 161 -11.95 1.66 14.64
CA ALA A 161 -13.02 2.35 13.95
C ALA A 161 -14.08 1.38 13.42
N TYR A 162 -13.70 0.26 12.80
CA TYR A 162 -14.69 -0.65 12.21
C TYR A 162 -15.20 -1.75 13.16
N LYS A 163 -14.40 -2.18 14.15
CA LYS A 163 -14.79 -3.28 15.06
C LYS A 163 -16.13 -3.07 15.75
N PRO A 164 -16.43 -1.90 16.34
CA PRO A 164 -17.73 -1.67 16.99
C PRO A 164 -18.91 -1.73 16.02
N LEU A 165 -18.71 -1.22 14.80
CA LEU A 165 -19.74 -1.17 13.75
C LEU A 165 -20.06 -2.55 13.16
N LEU A 166 -19.08 -3.46 13.20
CA LEU A 166 -19.16 -4.78 12.63
C LEU A 166 -19.23 -5.91 13.68
N LYS A 167 -19.48 -5.55 14.94
CA LYS A 167 -19.66 -6.52 16.03
C LYS A 167 -20.72 -7.57 15.66
N GLY A 168 -20.41 -8.85 15.86
CA GLY A 168 -21.29 -9.96 15.49
C GLY A 168 -21.34 -10.27 13.98
N LYS A 169 -20.52 -9.61 13.16
CA LYS A 169 -20.44 -9.80 11.71
C LYS A 169 -19.08 -10.38 11.28
N GLY A 170 -18.54 -11.30 12.08
CA GLY A 170 -17.26 -11.95 11.82
C GLY A 170 -16.05 -11.29 12.48
N VAL A 171 -16.25 -10.19 13.21
CA VAL A 171 -15.20 -9.51 13.98
C VAL A 171 -14.76 -10.39 15.15
N ILE A 172 -13.44 -10.53 15.27
CA ILE A 172 -12.79 -11.30 16.32
C ILE A 172 -12.68 -10.42 17.57
N GLU A 173 -13.25 -10.87 18.69
CA GLU A 173 -13.14 -10.21 19.98
C GLU A 173 -11.96 -10.80 20.80
N SER A 174 -11.56 -10.13 21.87
CA SER A 174 -10.42 -10.52 22.72
C SER A 174 -10.59 -11.87 23.41
N ASN A 175 -11.81 -12.40 23.47
CA ASN A 175 -12.17 -13.66 24.15
C ASN A 175 -12.00 -14.92 23.28
N THR A 176 -11.32 -14.84 22.14
CA THR A 176 -11.16 -15.99 21.21
C THR A 176 -10.51 -17.22 21.82
N GLN A 177 -9.74 -17.04 22.89
CA GLN A 177 -9.05 -18.15 23.57
C GLN A 177 -9.86 -18.72 24.75
N GLU A 178 -10.98 -18.11 25.10
CA GLU A 178 -11.82 -18.57 26.19
C GLU A 178 -12.61 -19.83 25.80
N ARG A 179 -12.80 -20.71 26.78
CA ARG A 179 -13.59 -21.93 26.58
C ARG A 179 -15.05 -21.57 26.33
N GLY A 180 -15.55 -21.85 25.13
CA GLY A 180 -16.92 -21.49 24.72
C GLY A 180 -17.01 -20.21 23.89
N ALA A 181 -15.88 -19.60 23.48
CA ALA A 181 -15.88 -18.47 22.56
C ALA A 181 -16.61 -18.82 21.23
N PRO A 182 -17.34 -17.89 20.64
CA PRO A 182 -18.03 -18.10 19.38
C PRO A 182 -17.07 -18.45 18.24
N ASP A 183 -17.53 -19.29 17.31
CA ASP A 183 -16.82 -19.48 16.04
C ASP A 183 -17.10 -18.25 15.13
N TYR A 184 -16.23 -17.24 15.20
CA TYR A 184 -16.35 -16.00 14.45
C TYR A 184 -16.36 -16.21 12.92
N ARG A 185 -15.85 -17.34 12.41
CA ARG A 185 -15.91 -17.70 10.98
C ARG A 185 -17.34 -17.79 10.49
N ARG A 186 -18.23 -18.33 11.34
CA ARG A 186 -19.65 -18.50 11.01
C ARG A 186 -20.44 -17.19 11.06
N GLN A 187 -19.88 -16.18 11.69
CA GLN A 187 -20.51 -14.85 11.80
C GLN A 187 -20.14 -13.94 10.63
N GLY A 188 -19.17 -14.33 9.78
CA GLY A 188 -18.76 -13.54 8.62
C GLY A 188 -19.92 -13.33 7.64
N ILE A 189 -20.16 -12.08 7.27
CA ILE A 189 -21.21 -11.69 6.33
C ILE A 189 -20.72 -10.78 5.21
N LEU A 190 -19.61 -10.06 5.42
CA LEU A 190 -19.02 -9.17 4.41
C LEU A 190 -18.14 -9.96 3.44
N ASP A 191 -18.24 -9.65 2.17
CA ASP A 191 -17.26 -10.06 1.19
C ASP A 191 -16.07 -9.11 1.16
N LEU A 192 -15.04 -9.43 0.37
CA LEU A 192 -13.81 -8.64 0.30
C LEU A 192 -14.07 -7.21 -0.20
N GLU A 193 -14.93 -7.02 -1.20
CA GLU A 193 -15.25 -5.71 -1.76
C GLU A 193 -15.96 -4.81 -0.73
N GLN A 194 -16.95 -5.37 -0.03
CA GLN A 194 -17.65 -4.68 1.04
C GLN A 194 -16.72 -4.31 2.20
N PHE A 195 -15.82 -5.22 2.59
CA PHE A 195 -14.85 -4.93 3.64
C PHE A 195 -13.82 -3.88 3.20
N THR A 196 -13.37 -3.93 1.95
CA THR A 196 -12.49 -2.89 1.37
C THR A 196 -13.15 -1.52 1.44
N ALA A 197 -14.43 -1.41 1.08
CA ALA A 197 -15.16 -0.14 1.20
C ALA A 197 -15.28 0.36 2.66
N VAL A 198 -15.36 -0.54 3.64
CA VAL A 198 -15.32 -0.16 5.07
C VAL A 198 -13.94 0.39 5.44
N VAL A 199 -12.86 -0.30 5.07
CA VAL A 199 -11.48 0.17 5.34
C VAL A 199 -11.22 1.52 4.68
N LEU A 200 -11.65 1.71 3.43
CA LEU A 200 -11.51 2.99 2.73
C LEU A 200 -12.22 4.14 3.46
N ARG A 201 -13.41 3.93 3.99
CA ARG A 201 -14.09 4.94 4.82
C ARG A 201 -13.33 5.26 6.11
N CYS A 202 -12.71 4.26 6.73
CA CYS A 202 -11.84 4.49 7.91
C CYS A 202 -10.60 5.30 7.52
N VAL A 203 -9.98 5.01 6.37
CA VAL A 203 -8.83 5.76 5.83
C VAL A 203 -9.20 7.22 5.56
N LEU A 204 -10.31 7.46 4.87
CA LEU A 204 -10.81 8.81 4.58
C LEU A 204 -11.11 9.60 5.85
N PHE A 205 -11.78 8.98 6.82
CA PHE A 205 -12.02 9.61 8.11
C PHE A 205 -10.71 9.95 8.83
N TYR A 206 -9.75 9.04 8.83
CA TYR A 206 -8.44 9.28 9.43
C TYR A 206 -7.72 10.44 8.73
N ASN A 207 -7.63 10.43 7.41
CA ASN A 207 -6.91 11.45 6.65
C ASN A 207 -7.53 12.85 6.78
N ALA A 208 -8.86 12.94 6.67
CA ALA A 208 -9.56 14.23 6.53
C ALA A 208 -10.18 14.75 7.83
N LYS A 209 -10.39 13.90 8.86
CA LYS A 209 -11.14 14.29 10.07
C LYS A 209 -10.42 13.98 11.38
N SER A 210 -9.43 13.08 11.39
CA SER A 210 -8.73 12.71 12.63
C SER A 210 -7.62 13.70 12.96
N VAL A 211 -7.72 14.34 14.10
CA VAL A 211 -6.70 15.27 14.60
C VAL A 211 -5.43 14.51 14.95
N GLN A 212 -4.30 14.96 14.39
CA GLN A 212 -2.99 14.38 14.64
C GLN A 212 -2.44 14.87 16.00
N THR A 213 -2.83 14.18 17.07
CA THR A 213 -2.33 14.46 18.42
C THR A 213 -0.83 14.26 18.50
N GLY A 214 -0.11 15.25 19.04
CA GLY A 214 1.35 15.21 19.14
C GLY A 214 2.10 15.64 17.87
N PHE A 215 1.40 16.11 16.85
CA PHE A 215 2.03 16.85 15.74
C PHE A 215 2.23 18.30 16.14
N THR A 216 3.47 18.78 16.06
CA THR A 216 3.80 20.19 16.35
C THR A 216 3.80 20.97 15.02
N ARG A 217 2.84 21.88 14.90
CA ARG A 217 2.76 22.77 13.72
C ARG A 217 3.93 23.76 13.72
N ILE A 218 4.57 23.92 12.57
CA ILE A 218 5.56 24.96 12.35
C ILE A 218 4.90 26.36 12.30
N PRO A 219 5.64 27.45 12.55
CA PRO A 219 5.07 28.83 12.55
C PRO A 219 4.26 29.15 11.29
N ALA A 220 4.75 28.79 10.10
CA ALA A 220 4.07 29.04 8.84
C ALA A 220 2.71 28.30 8.74
N MET A 221 2.57 27.09 9.30
CA MET A 221 1.30 26.39 9.36
C MET A 221 0.31 27.09 10.31
N ILE A 222 0.82 27.69 11.38
CA ILE A 222 -0.01 28.45 12.33
C ILE A 222 -0.52 29.74 11.67
N GLU A 223 0.34 30.46 10.99
CA GLU A 223 -0.01 31.68 10.23
C GLU A 223 -1.05 31.39 9.14
N ALA A 224 -0.89 30.24 8.43
CA ALA A 224 -1.83 29.78 7.41
C ALA A 224 -3.12 29.14 7.98
N ASN A 225 -3.30 29.10 9.31
CA ASN A 225 -4.42 28.42 9.97
C ASN A 225 -4.59 26.94 9.55
N THR A 226 -3.52 26.25 9.19
CA THR A 226 -3.57 24.85 8.77
C THR A 226 -4.03 23.96 9.93
N PRO A 227 -5.16 23.24 9.79
CA PRO A 227 -5.60 22.34 10.85
C PRO A 227 -4.65 21.14 10.98
N PRO A 228 -4.47 20.56 12.17
CA PRO A 228 -3.60 19.41 12.39
C PRO A 228 -4.27 18.09 11.93
N LEU A 229 -4.71 18.06 10.69
CA LEU A 229 -5.27 16.90 10.00
C LEU A 229 -4.24 16.40 8.98
N ALA A 230 -4.13 15.09 8.80
CA ALA A 230 -3.11 14.51 7.92
C ALA A 230 -3.19 15.06 6.47
N ALA A 231 -4.38 15.16 5.91
CA ALA A 231 -4.61 15.74 4.58
C ALA A 231 -4.24 17.22 4.51
N SER A 232 -4.59 18.01 5.53
CA SER A 232 -4.28 19.45 5.57
C SER A 232 -2.78 19.73 5.73
N ILE A 233 -2.08 18.93 6.55
CA ILE A 233 -0.62 19.01 6.71
C ILE A 233 0.06 18.67 5.38
N TRP A 234 -0.38 17.60 4.72
CA TRP A 234 0.13 17.21 3.41
C TRP A 234 -0.03 18.33 2.39
N SER A 235 -1.26 18.83 2.19
CA SER A 235 -1.53 19.89 1.20
C SER A 235 -0.79 21.19 1.49
N PHE A 236 -0.57 21.52 2.77
CA PHE A 236 0.28 22.65 3.13
C PHE A 236 1.73 22.45 2.66
N CYS A 237 2.32 21.27 2.91
CA CYS A 237 3.70 20.97 2.50
C CYS A 237 3.83 20.85 0.98
N GLU A 238 2.83 20.27 0.31
CA GLU A 238 2.78 20.12 -1.14
C GLU A 238 2.78 21.47 -1.86
N ALA A 239 2.13 22.48 -1.27
CA ALA A 239 2.07 23.83 -1.82
C ALA A 239 3.35 24.66 -1.64
N GLN A 240 4.38 24.14 -0.95
CA GLN A 240 5.66 24.86 -0.79
C GLN A 240 6.53 24.70 -2.04
N ASP A 241 7.31 25.73 -2.34
CA ASP A 241 8.23 25.75 -3.52
C ASP A 241 9.32 24.68 -3.45
N ASP A 242 9.70 24.25 -2.26
CA ASP A 242 10.72 23.22 -2.00
C ASP A 242 10.15 21.83 -1.77
N CYS A 243 8.91 21.59 -2.20
CA CYS A 243 8.24 20.30 -2.04
C CYS A 243 9.05 19.18 -2.71
N PRO A 244 9.46 18.13 -1.97
CA PRO A 244 10.34 17.10 -2.50
C PRO A 244 9.61 16.01 -3.28
N VAL A 245 8.28 15.89 -3.12
CA VAL A 245 7.49 14.86 -3.82
C VAL A 245 7.11 15.32 -5.22
N LYS A 246 6.92 14.36 -6.13
CA LYS A 246 6.52 14.60 -7.52
C LYS A 246 5.24 13.85 -7.82
N GLU A 247 4.31 14.48 -8.52
CA GLU A 247 3.11 13.77 -9.00
C GLU A 247 3.47 12.56 -9.86
N ALA A 248 2.77 11.48 -9.64
CA ALA A 248 2.94 10.24 -10.38
C ALA A 248 2.12 10.27 -11.70
N THR A 249 2.45 11.21 -12.60
CA THR A 249 1.73 11.40 -13.86
C THR A 249 2.24 10.51 -15.00
N ASP A 250 3.39 9.86 -14.83
CA ASP A 250 3.99 9.02 -15.87
C ASP A 250 3.24 7.69 -16.00
N LYS A 251 2.60 7.48 -17.17
CA LYS A 251 1.95 6.21 -17.49
C LYS A 251 2.91 5.02 -17.45
N LYS A 252 4.22 5.24 -17.66
CA LYS A 252 5.24 4.18 -17.58
C LYS A 252 5.43 3.69 -16.15
N LEU A 253 5.08 4.49 -15.14
CA LEU A 253 5.17 4.11 -13.74
C LEU A 253 4.40 2.81 -13.45
N LEU A 254 3.18 2.70 -13.96
CA LEU A 254 2.37 1.49 -13.76
C LEU A 254 3.01 0.26 -14.42
N TYR A 255 3.67 0.43 -15.57
CA TYR A 255 4.39 -0.68 -16.24
C TYR A 255 5.64 -1.12 -15.46
N THR A 256 6.30 -0.21 -14.72
CA THR A 256 7.44 -0.59 -13.86
C THR A 256 7.01 -1.46 -12.68
N LEU A 257 5.77 -1.34 -12.23
CA LEU A 257 5.20 -2.14 -11.15
C LEU A 257 4.77 -3.55 -11.60
N LEU A 258 4.64 -3.79 -12.92
CA LEU A 258 4.21 -5.09 -13.42
C LEU A 258 5.31 -6.14 -13.24
N PRO A 259 4.95 -7.36 -12.84
CA PRO A 259 5.89 -8.47 -12.83
C PRO A 259 6.37 -8.76 -14.24
N ARG A 260 7.60 -9.26 -14.34
CA ARG A 260 8.23 -9.62 -15.62
C ARG A 260 8.50 -11.10 -15.67
N ALA A 261 8.34 -11.67 -16.85
CA ALA A 261 8.70 -13.05 -17.13
C ALA A 261 9.34 -13.17 -18.52
N GLU A 262 10.06 -14.25 -18.73
CA GLU A 262 10.67 -14.53 -20.03
C GLU A 262 9.62 -15.00 -21.02
N GLY A 263 9.51 -14.30 -22.14
CA GLY A 263 8.72 -14.67 -23.30
C GLY A 263 9.61 -15.07 -24.47
N LYS A 264 9.10 -15.92 -25.35
CA LYS A 264 9.81 -16.37 -26.58
C LYS A 264 9.15 -15.75 -27.80
N ILE A 265 9.93 -15.07 -28.61
CA ILE A 265 9.47 -14.59 -29.91
C ILE A 265 9.52 -15.75 -30.90
N THR A 266 8.37 -16.06 -31.52
CA THR A 266 8.20 -17.11 -32.52
C THR A 266 7.57 -16.52 -33.78
N GLN A 267 7.55 -17.32 -34.89
CA GLN A 267 6.81 -16.94 -36.10
C GLN A 267 5.32 -16.65 -35.84
N ARG A 268 4.75 -17.25 -34.78
CA ARG A 268 3.33 -17.18 -34.47
C ARG A 268 2.99 -16.08 -33.47
N GLY A 269 4.00 -15.32 -33.02
CA GLY A 269 3.86 -14.27 -32.04
C GLY A 269 4.76 -14.46 -30.82
N LEU A 270 4.53 -13.67 -29.79
CA LEU A 270 5.16 -13.77 -28.48
C LEU A 270 4.48 -14.89 -27.68
N GLU A 271 5.25 -15.87 -27.24
CA GLU A 271 4.77 -16.97 -26.39
C GLU A 271 5.23 -16.77 -24.95
N ILE A 272 4.28 -16.72 -24.02
CA ILE A 272 4.51 -16.63 -22.58
C ILE A 272 3.41 -17.42 -21.85
N PHE A 273 3.76 -18.19 -20.82
CA PHE A 273 2.84 -19.04 -20.04
C PHE A 273 1.93 -19.95 -20.90
N GLY A 274 2.39 -20.37 -22.07
CA GLY A 274 1.61 -21.18 -23.01
C GLY A 274 0.58 -20.37 -23.82
N LEU A 275 0.45 -19.07 -23.59
CA LEU A 275 -0.39 -18.15 -24.35
C LEU A 275 0.41 -17.52 -25.49
N ARG A 276 -0.31 -17.06 -26.52
CA ARG A 276 0.27 -16.38 -27.69
C ARG A 276 -0.31 -15.02 -27.85
N PHE A 277 0.58 -14.04 -27.96
CA PHE A 277 0.25 -12.64 -28.17
C PHE A 277 0.79 -12.19 -29.53
N SER A 278 -0.05 -11.45 -30.26
CA SER A 278 0.34 -10.88 -31.55
C SER A 278 0.09 -9.38 -31.56
N ASN A 279 1.06 -8.62 -32.07
CA ASN A 279 0.92 -7.20 -32.28
C ASN A 279 1.49 -6.83 -33.64
N CYS A 280 0.79 -5.95 -34.38
CA CYS A 280 1.24 -5.49 -35.70
C CYS A 280 2.60 -4.77 -35.67
N THR A 281 2.95 -4.12 -34.57
CA THR A 281 4.23 -3.42 -34.38
C THR A 281 5.42 -4.36 -34.40
N PHE A 282 5.25 -5.60 -33.95
CA PHE A 282 6.32 -6.61 -33.85
C PHE A 282 6.38 -7.59 -35.01
N LYS A 283 5.59 -7.42 -36.07
CA LYS A 283 5.55 -8.33 -37.23
C LYS A 283 6.95 -8.64 -37.81
N LYS A 284 7.82 -7.63 -37.91
CA LYS A 284 9.18 -7.81 -38.42
C LYS A 284 10.01 -8.79 -37.56
N ARG A 285 9.88 -8.68 -36.22
CA ARG A 285 10.56 -9.59 -35.28
C ARG A 285 10.02 -11.01 -35.37
N PHE A 286 8.71 -11.19 -35.56
CA PHE A 286 8.10 -12.49 -35.74
C PHE A 286 8.56 -13.18 -37.04
N VAL A 287 8.74 -12.41 -38.13
CA VAL A 287 9.28 -12.91 -39.39
C VAL A 287 10.74 -13.32 -39.21
N SER A 288 11.57 -12.54 -38.57
CA SER A 288 12.97 -12.86 -38.28
C SER A 288 13.12 -14.13 -37.44
N ALA A 289 12.26 -14.32 -36.43
CA ALA A 289 12.25 -15.54 -35.65
C ALA A 289 11.94 -16.80 -36.48
N GLY A 290 11.18 -16.65 -37.57
CA GLY A 290 10.92 -17.72 -38.52
C GLY A 290 12.10 -18.14 -39.36
N LEU A 291 13.11 -17.31 -39.49
CA LEU A 291 14.36 -17.61 -40.25
C LEU A 291 15.42 -18.25 -39.34
N GLY A 292 15.06 -18.77 -38.17
CA GLY A 292 15.96 -19.53 -37.27
C GLY A 292 16.46 -18.74 -36.04
N GLY A 293 16.07 -17.48 -35.91
CA GLY A 293 16.38 -16.67 -34.71
C GLY A 293 15.41 -16.96 -33.57
N ARG A 294 15.85 -17.63 -32.49
CA ARG A 294 15.10 -17.70 -31.25
C ARG A 294 15.49 -16.50 -30.41
N GLU A 295 14.56 -15.58 -30.18
CA GLU A 295 14.75 -14.40 -29.31
C GLU A 295 13.93 -14.57 -28.03
N THR A 296 14.61 -14.47 -26.89
CA THR A 296 13.95 -14.40 -25.57
C THR A 296 13.89 -12.94 -25.15
N VAL A 297 12.75 -12.51 -24.67
CA VAL A 297 12.50 -11.12 -24.24
C VAL A 297 11.87 -11.10 -22.85
N GLN A 298 12.19 -10.08 -22.10
CA GLN A 298 11.49 -9.81 -20.84
C GLN A 298 10.15 -9.12 -21.13
N VAL A 299 9.09 -9.71 -20.61
CA VAL A 299 7.71 -9.29 -20.84
C VAL A 299 7.07 -8.88 -19.52
N ALA A 300 6.55 -7.68 -19.45
CA ALA A 300 5.71 -7.25 -18.35
C ALA A 300 4.27 -7.74 -18.57
N TYR A 301 3.63 -8.25 -17.54
CA TYR A 301 2.28 -8.79 -17.66
C TYR A 301 1.41 -8.41 -16.46
N THR A 302 0.09 -8.40 -16.63
CA THR A 302 -0.88 -8.18 -15.57
C THR A 302 -1.39 -9.54 -15.10
N PRO A 303 -1.06 -9.99 -13.86
CA PRO A 303 -1.46 -11.32 -13.38
C PRO A 303 -2.98 -11.53 -13.35
N GLU A 304 -3.75 -10.47 -13.12
CA GLU A 304 -5.21 -10.48 -13.03
C GLU A 304 -5.90 -10.53 -14.39
N CYS A 305 -5.19 -10.11 -15.44
CA CYS A 305 -5.75 -10.04 -16.80
C CYS A 305 -4.64 -10.30 -17.82
N MET A 306 -4.68 -11.44 -18.47
CA MET A 306 -3.70 -11.85 -19.48
C MET A 306 -4.12 -11.49 -20.92
N ASP A 307 -5.01 -10.52 -21.10
CA ASP A 307 -5.44 -10.08 -22.43
C ASP A 307 -4.35 -9.25 -23.14
N THR A 308 -3.46 -8.64 -22.36
CA THR A 308 -2.34 -7.83 -22.86
C THR A 308 -1.05 -8.12 -22.06
N VAL A 309 0.08 -8.01 -22.76
CA VAL A 309 1.43 -8.13 -22.21
C VAL A 309 2.34 -7.05 -22.80
#